data_77b8a9b3a788bc92704a35af66b5e6f4
#
_entry.id   77b8a9b3a788bc92704a35af66b5e6f4
#
_cell.length_a   1.000
_cell.length_b   1.000
_cell.length_c   1.000
_cell.angle_alpha   90.00
_cell.angle_beta   90.00
_cell.angle_gamma   90.00
#
_symmetry.space_group_name_H-M   'P 1'
#
loop_
_entity.id
_entity.type
_entity.pdbx_description
1 polymer ?
#
loop_
_entity_poly.entity_id
_entity_poly.type
_entity_poly.pdbx_seq_one_letter_code
_entity_poly.pdbx_strand_id
1 'polypeptide(L)'
;MKNLLFALLTGSFCCCYAQQKAAPVPEPEVVATPPADAGRGLIRVDSREIRHYSGTRKGPDYLVSRDNGKTWEMKAAPAGYPPNYGGIPKESPAIVRNPLTREFIRVQPIGGFVFLSKGGLDGKWFAVTNDGKLEEDWKDPEKRKNLKKLGGIMRTPVFVNKGRRVIVPFHNMGSGTKFHISDDGGLTWHVSRNGVTSPKHEARPPHQGVRWFNNAVEATVLEMKDGSLWALVRTSLDQAWQAFSRDYGETWSKPEPSRFFGTLTMNTLGRLDDGTIVSLWTNTMALPENATAGNGTWEDVFTNRDSHHIAMSGDEGKTWYGFREIILDEHRNHPGYATLDGPEDRGKHQSEMVQLDKNRILISLGQHKNHRRLVIVDRRWVGAKTRATQTGKDSDSQWTIHTYIPQKKGHCSYNRKPSAELVPDPSGSTKKVLQIKRLNDPELVNEKSNVDYRNAGAAWNFPNGTTGLVKFRFRAADGDQADDSGLQVSLTDRLFNACDSTTKDYALFTFPIRLRPAPHLLLGMKKVPFTPGAWHEISLLWQGGQAVVSLDGK
;
A
#
# COMPACT_ATOMS: atom_id res chain seq x y z
N MET A 1 14.19 -12.97 27.19
CA MET A 1 15.57 -13.45 26.99
C MET A 1 15.53 -14.46 25.86
N LYS A 2 15.86 -14.07 24.64
CA LYS A 2 15.97 -14.97 23.49
C LYS A 2 17.44 -15.32 23.31
N ASN A 3 17.81 -16.56 23.60
CA ASN A 3 19.15 -17.06 23.37
C ASN A 3 19.38 -17.26 21.87
N LEU A 4 20.27 -16.49 21.28
CA LEU A 4 20.79 -16.71 19.93
C LEU A 4 21.93 -17.71 20.05
N LEU A 5 21.72 -18.94 19.59
CA LEU A 5 22.78 -19.93 19.41
C LEU A 5 23.35 -19.80 17.99
N PHE A 6 24.63 -19.45 17.89
CA PHE A 6 25.35 -19.47 16.62
C PHE A 6 25.94 -20.87 16.38
N ALA A 7 25.48 -21.57 15.36
CA ALA A 7 26.08 -22.78 14.87
C ALA A 7 26.90 -22.48 13.60
N LEU A 8 28.18 -22.79 13.66
CA LEU A 8 29.05 -22.83 12.47
C LEU A 8 28.84 -24.19 11.78
N LEU A 9 28.16 -24.18 10.63
CA LEU A 9 28.12 -25.34 9.74
C LEU A 9 29.13 -25.10 8.59
N THR A 10 30.27 -25.76 8.68
CA THR A 10 31.18 -25.96 7.55
C THR A 10 30.71 -27.17 6.75
N GLY A 11 29.83 -26.92 5.80
CA GLY A 11 29.38 -27.91 4.85
C GLY A 11 29.31 -27.32 3.46
N SER A 12 30.21 -27.71 2.56
CA SER A 12 30.13 -27.39 1.14
C SER A 12 28.91 -28.07 0.52
N PHE A 13 27.82 -27.36 0.40
CA PHE A 13 26.71 -27.77 -0.47
C PHE A 13 26.88 -27.14 -1.84
N CYS A 14 27.47 -27.90 -2.75
CA CYS A 14 27.48 -27.60 -4.17
C CYS A 14 26.15 -28.07 -4.78
N CYS A 15 25.10 -27.24 -4.72
CA CYS A 15 23.88 -27.45 -5.49
C CYS A 15 24.03 -26.75 -6.85
N CYS A 16 24.56 -27.46 -7.84
CA CYS A 16 24.41 -27.07 -9.23
C CYS A 16 22.95 -27.25 -9.65
N TYR A 17 22.15 -26.22 -9.47
CA TYR A 17 20.89 -26.10 -10.20
C TYR A 17 21.20 -25.49 -11.58
N ALA A 18 21.17 -26.32 -12.61
CA ALA A 18 21.05 -25.84 -13.98
C ALA A 18 19.70 -25.12 -14.12
N GLN A 19 19.70 -23.80 -13.93
CA GLN A 19 18.54 -22.97 -14.23
C GLN A 19 18.34 -22.94 -15.74
N GLN A 20 17.34 -23.69 -16.25
CA GLN A 20 16.68 -23.27 -17.48
C GLN A 20 16.28 -21.80 -17.29
N LYS A 21 16.78 -20.92 -18.18
CA LYS A 21 16.37 -19.51 -18.21
C LYS A 21 14.87 -19.47 -18.49
N ALA A 22 14.07 -19.48 -17.45
CA ALA A 22 12.67 -19.14 -17.56
C ALA A 22 12.58 -17.72 -18.16
N ALA A 23 11.62 -17.52 -19.07
CA ALA A 23 11.38 -16.18 -19.62
C ALA A 23 11.20 -15.19 -18.45
N PRO A 24 11.79 -13.99 -18.54
CA PRO A 24 11.69 -13.01 -17.48
C PRO A 24 10.22 -12.72 -17.19
N VAL A 25 9.85 -12.77 -15.92
CA VAL A 25 8.49 -12.44 -15.50
C VAL A 25 8.32 -10.93 -15.62
N PRO A 26 7.26 -10.44 -16.30
CA PRO A 26 7.06 -9.00 -16.45
C PRO A 26 6.95 -8.28 -15.11
N GLU A 27 7.68 -7.19 -14.96
CA GLU A 27 7.51 -6.24 -13.84
C GLU A 27 6.15 -5.52 -13.96
N PRO A 28 5.64 -4.91 -12.88
CA PRO A 28 4.44 -4.08 -12.94
C PRO A 28 4.57 -2.97 -13.99
N GLU A 29 3.54 -2.80 -14.82
CA GLU A 29 3.53 -1.87 -15.94
C GLU A 29 2.44 -0.81 -15.74
N VAL A 30 2.82 0.48 -15.79
CA VAL A 30 1.87 1.58 -15.83
C VAL A 30 1.31 1.71 -17.24
N VAL A 31 0.04 1.42 -17.43
CA VAL A 31 -0.62 1.39 -18.75
C VAL A 31 -1.45 2.62 -19.05
N ALA A 32 -1.88 3.36 -18.02
CA ALA A 32 -2.59 4.61 -18.19
C ALA A 32 -2.55 5.48 -16.94
N THR A 33 -2.77 6.77 -17.14
CA THR A 33 -2.99 7.76 -16.08
C THR A 33 -4.44 8.22 -16.17
N PRO A 34 -5.30 7.91 -15.19
CA PRO A 34 -6.65 8.44 -15.13
C PRO A 34 -6.66 9.96 -15.09
N PRO A 35 -7.76 10.60 -15.54
CA PRO A 35 -7.86 12.05 -15.49
C PRO A 35 -7.69 12.56 -14.07
N ALA A 36 -7.28 13.80 -13.98
CA ALA A 36 -7.30 14.55 -12.73
C ALA A 36 -8.66 14.39 -12.05
N ASP A 37 -8.65 14.24 -10.74
CA ASP A 37 -9.86 14.01 -9.90
C ASP A 37 -10.51 12.61 -10.07
N ALA A 38 -9.86 11.68 -10.77
CA ALA A 38 -10.30 10.30 -10.78
C ALA A 38 -10.05 9.67 -9.40
N GLY A 39 -11.12 9.27 -8.76
CA GLY A 39 -11.09 8.50 -7.53
C GLY A 39 -11.24 7.00 -7.81
N ARG A 40 -12.08 6.35 -7.03
CA ARG A 40 -12.50 4.97 -7.26
C ARG A 40 -13.56 4.93 -8.34
N GLY A 41 -13.41 4.08 -9.30
CA GLY A 41 -14.33 4.03 -10.45
C GLY A 41 -13.93 2.99 -11.48
N LEU A 42 -13.02 2.09 -11.08
CA LEU A 42 -12.58 0.99 -11.92
C LEU A 42 -13.63 -0.11 -11.95
N ILE A 43 -14.10 -0.47 -13.14
CA ILE A 43 -15.06 -1.55 -13.31
C ILE A 43 -14.82 -2.35 -14.57
N ARG A 44 -14.96 -3.65 -14.47
CA ARG A 44 -15.07 -4.54 -15.62
C ARG A 44 -16.52 -4.62 -16.08
N VAL A 45 -16.76 -4.17 -17.29
CA VAL A 45 -18.10 -4.17 -17.91
C VAL A 45 -18.44 -5.57 -18.46
N ASP A 46 -17.48 -6.14 -19.22
CA ASP A 46 -17.59 -7.49 -19.80
C ASP A 46 -16.22 -8.15 -19.96
N SER A 47 -16.10 -9.17 -20.76
CA SER A 47 -14.85 -9.90 -20.98
C SER A 47 -13.73 -9.08 -21.62
N ARG A 48 -14.04 -7.97 -22.28
CA ARG A 48 -13.09 -7.12 -23.01
C ARG A 48 -13.06 -5.69 -22.48
N GLU A 49 -14.22 -5.14 -22.11
CA GLU A 49 -14.35 -3.74 -21.76
C GLU A 49 -14.12 -3.49 -20.27
N ILE A 50 -13.25 -2.55 -19.99
CA ILE A 50 -12.95 -2.05 -18.65
C ILE A 50 -13.09 -0.52 -18.71
N ARG A 51 -13.70 0.06 -17.68
CA ARG A 51 -13.82 1.52 -17.54
C ARG A 51 -13.24 1.98 -16.21
N HIS A 52 -12.74 3.22 -16.23
CA HIS A 52 -12.33 3.94 -15.03
C HIS A 52 -12.97 5.33 -15.05
N TYR A 53 -13.98 5.55 -14.22
CA TYR A 53 -14.72 6.79 -14.15
C TYR A 53 -13.98 7.85 -13.35
N SER A 54 -14.07 9.11 -13.79
CA SER A 54 -13.62 10.27 -13.03
C SER A 54 -14.69 10.75 -12.04
N GLY A 55 -14.27 11.53 -11.04
CA GLY A 55 -15.15 12.07 -9.98
C GLY A 55 -15.65 13.49 -10.23
N THR A 56 -15.62 14.01 -11.46
CA THR A 56 -15.94 15.42 -11.71
C THR A 56 -17.42 15.75 -11.52
N ARG A 57 -17.71 17.00 -11.11
CA ARG A 57 -19.08 17.51 -10.95
C ARG A 57 -19.80 17.75 -12.28
N LYS A 58 -19.07 17.92 -13.37
CA LYS A 58 -19.63 18.27 -14.68
C LYS A 58 -20.15 17.08 -15.49
N GLY A 59 -20.10 15.92 -14.94
CA GLY A 59 -20.35 14.66 -15.61
C GLY A 59 -19.02 13.89 -15.65
N PRO A 60 -19.05 12.60 -15.32
CA PRO A 60 -17.82 11.84 -15.26
C PRO A 60 -17.36 11.51 -16.67
N ASP A 61 -16.20 12.02 -17.04
CA ASP A 61 -15.45 11.41 -18.11
C ASP A 61 -14.91 10.07 -17.63
N TYR A 62 -14.64 9.17 -18.54
CA TYR A 62 -14.05 7.87 -18.18
C TYR A 62 -13.02 7.43 -19.21
N LEU A 63 -12.00 6.76 -18.70
CA LEU A 63 -11.10 5.96 -19.52
C LEU A 63 -11.79 4.63 -19.85
N VAL A 64 -11.69 4.19 -21.10
CA VAL A 64 -12.17 2.87 -21.53
C VAL A 64 -11.08 2.12 -22.27
N SER A 65 -10.95 0.86 -21.92
CA SER A 65 -10.19 -0.14 -22.69
C SER A 65 -11.17 -1.19 -23.21
N ARG A 66 -11.01 -1.57 -24.49
CA ARG A 66 -11.78 -2.64 -25.15
C ARG A 66 -10.94 -3.85 -25.57
N ASP A 67 -9.69 -3.82 -25.21
CA ASP A 67 -8.69 -4.83 -25.52
C ASP A 67 -8.06 -5.45 -24.27
N ASN A 68 -8.85 -5.50 -23.19
CA ASN A 68 -8.46 -6.06 -21.90
C ASN A 68 -7.27 -5.33 -21.26
N GLY A 69 -7.31 -4.00 -21.25
CA GLY A 69 -6.37 -3.14 -20.53
C GLY A 69 -5.11 -2.75 -21.30
N LYS A 70 -4.98 -3.09 -22.58
CA LYS A 70 -3.77 -2.78 -23.35
C LYS A 70 -3.74 -1.33 -23.82
N THR A 71 -4.86 -0.86 -24.37
CA THR A 71 -4.99 0.53 -24.84
C THR A 71 -6.17 1.22 -24.17
N TRP A 72 -6.09 2.54 -24.05
CA TRP A 72 -7.05 3.34 -23.31
C TRP A 72 -7.42 4.59 -24.09
N GLU A 73 -8.71 4.91 -24.14
CA GLU A 73 -9.24 6.15 -24.70
C GLU A 73 -10.13 6.89 -23.68
N MET A 74 -10.17 8.21 -23.77
CA MET A 74 -11.04 9.04 -22.95
C MET A 74 -12.40 9.22 -23.63
N LYS A 75 -13.49 9.04 -22.87
CA LYS A 75 -14.86 9.28 -23.32
C LYS A 75 -15.66 10.06 -22.30
N ALA A 76 -16.61 10.85 -22.80
CA ALA A 76 -17.63 11.47 -21.97
C ALA A 76 -18.67 10.42 -21.57
N ALA A 77 -19.11 10.46 -20.31
CA ALA A 77 -20.20 9.59 -19.88
C ALA A 77 -21.52 10.00 -20.56
N PRO A 78 -22.44 9.03 -20.77
CA PRO A 78 -23.76 9.32 -21.30
C PRO A 78 -24.51 10.37 -20.47
N ALA A 79 -25.30 11.20 -21.12
CA ALA A 79 -26.06 12.27 -20.45
C ALA A 79 -26.98 11.81 -19.32
N GLY A 80 -27.38 10.54 -19.34
CA GLY A 80 -28.16 9.86 -18.28
C GLY A 80 -27.36 9.35 -17.11
N TYR A 81 -26.02 9.40 -17.17
CA TYR A 81 -25.18 8.88 -16.08
C TYR A 81 -25.25 9.79 -14.86
N PRO A 82 -25.48 9.25 -13.63
CA PRO A 82 -25.62 10.07 -12.44
C PRO A 82 -24.34 10.86 -12.11
N PRO A 83 -24.43 12.20 -11.91
CA PRO A 83 -23.29 12.98 -11.45
C PRO A 83 -22.95 12.68 -10.00
N ASN A 84 -21.85 13.21 -9.54
CA ASN A 84 -21.48 13.15 -8.13
C ASN A 84 -22.16 14.29 -7.37
N TYR A 85 -23.28 14.01 -6.68
CA TYR A 85 -24.00 14.98 -5.86
C TYR A 85 -23.35 15.15 -4.49
N GLY A 86 -22.93 16.34 -4.18
CA GLY A 86 -22.49 16.73 -2.84
C GLY A 86 -21.36 15.82 -2.32
N GLY A 87 -20.18 16.25 -2.32
CA GLY A 87 -19.09 15.47 -1.85
C GLY A 87 -17.76 16.03 -2.30
N ILE A 88 -16.71 15.43 -1.86
CA ILE A 88 -15.37 15.77 -2.31
C ILE A 88 -15.31 15.46 -3.81
N PRO A 89 -15.05 16.45 -4.68
CA PRO A 89 -15.06 16.24 -6.15
C PRO A 89 -14.07 15.17 -6.63
N LYS A 90 -13.25 14.67 -5.74
CA LYS A 90 -12.09 13.82 -5.98
C LYS A 90 -12.38 12.32 -5.85
N GLU A 91 -13.59 11.92 -5.46
CA GLU A 91 -13.95 10.52 -5.31
C GLU A 91 -15.06 10.12 -6.28
N SER A 92 -14.74 9.29 -7.25
CA SER A 92 -15.76 8.60 -8.04
C SER A 92 -16.53 7.64 -7.15
N PRO A 93 -17.85 7.58 -7.28
CA PRO A 93 -18.64 6.57 -6.61
C PRO A 93 -18.22 5.18 -7.07
N ALA A 94 -18.11 4.28 -6.12
CA ALA A 94 -17.87 2.90 -6.42
C ALA A 94 -19.09 2.31 -7.15
N ILE A 95 -18.82 1.61 -8.22
CA ILE A 95 -19.81 0.94 -9.06
C ILE A 95 -19.53 -0.55 -8.97
N VAL A 96 -20.54 -1.32 -8.68
CA VAL A 96 -20.44 -2.80 -8.67
C VAL A 96 -21.55 -3.41 -9.49
N ARG A 97 -21.28 -4.55 -10.08
CA ARG A 97 -22.26 -5.32 -10.84
C ARG A 97 -22.97 -6.28 -9.92
N ASN A 98 -24.29 -6.26 -9.94
CA ASN A 98 -25.10 -7.29 -9.30
C ASN A 98 -24.88 -8.63 -10.04
N PRO A 99 -24.40 -9.68 -9.39
CA PRO A 99 -24.10 -10.94 -10.06
C PRO A 99 -25.35 -11.69 -10.53
N LEU A 100 -26.52 -11.43 -9.94
CA LEU A 100 -27.79 -12.07 -10.28
C LEU A 100 -28.50 -11.38 -11.45
N THR A 101 -28.66 -10.05 -11.35
CA THR A 101 -29.42 -9.27 -12.35
C THR A 101 -28.55 -8.76 -13.49
N ARG A 102 -27.24 -8.75 -13.31
CA ARG A 102 -26.24 -8.19 -14.23
C ARG A 102 -26.27 -6.67 -14.35
N GLU A 103 -27.17 -6.01 -13.63
CA GLU A 103 -27.28 -4.55 -13.53
C GLU A 103 -26.24 -3.98 -12.58
N PHE A 104 -26.07 -2.66 -12.59
CA PHE A 104 -25.08 -2.00 -11.77
C PHE A 104 -25.72 -1.21 -10.64
N ILE A 105 -25.08 -1.27 -9.48
CA ILE A 105 -25.35 -0.42 -8.35
C ILE A 105 -24.22 0.59 -8.18
N ARG A 106 -24.57 1.83 -7.94
CA ARG A 106 -23.66 2.93 -7.68
C ARG A 106 -24.05 3.61 -6.39
N VAL A 107 -23.14 3.68 -5.44
CA VAL A 107 -23.36 4.37 -4.17
C VAL A 107 -22.39 5.52 -4.06
N GLN A 108 -22.90 6.72 -3.84
CA GLN A 108 -22.08 7.91 -3.70
C GLN A 108 -21.28 7.87 -2.39
N PRO A 109 -19.96 8.18 -2.42
CA PRO A 109 -19.11 8.08 -1.23
C PRO A 109 -19.52 9.03 -0.11
N ILE A 110 -19.99 10.23 -0.45
CA ILE A 110 -20.52 11.21 0.48
C ILE A 110 -21.92 11.61 0.05
N GLY A 111 -22.84 11.76 1.03
CA GLY A 111 -24.26 11.97 0.73
C GLY A 111 -25.02 10.66 0.52
N GLY A 112 -24.34 9.57 0.17
CA GLY A 112 -24.88 8.21 0.18
C GLY A 112 -26.05 7.94 -0.76
N PHE A 113 -26.24 8.73 -1.83
CA PHE A 113 -27.28 8.44 -2.82
C PHE A 113 -27.01 7.11 -3.50
N VAL A 114 -28.08 6.35 -3.68
CA VAL A 114 -28.05 5.01 -4.33
C VAL A 114 -28.70 5.11 -5.70
N PHE A 115 -28.00 4.60 -6.71
CA PHE A 115 -28.50 4.53 -8.09
C PHE A 115 -28.41 3.10 -8.59
N LEU A 116 -29.42 2.66 -9.33
CA LEU A 116 -29.49 1.37 -9.98
C LEU A 116 -29.61 1.57 -11.49
N SER A 117 -28.85 0.81 -12.27
CA SER A 117 -28.98 0.82 -13.74
C SER A 117 -30.04 -0.17 -14.22
N LYS A 118 -30.58 0.09 -15.41
CA LYS A 118 -31.29 -0.90 -16.22
C LYS A 118 -30.76 -0.84 -17.65
N GLY A 119 -30.39 -1.98 -18.20
CA GLY A 119 -29.75 -2.04 -19.53
C GLY A 119 -28.23 -1.78 -19.48
N GLY A 120 -27.58 -2.08 -18.36
CA GLY A 120 -26.13 -1.94 -18.20
C GLY A 120 -25.66 -0.52 -17.82
N LEU A 121 -24.37 -0.26 -17.94
CA LEU A 121 -23.76 1.03 -17.56
C LEU A 121 -24.21 2.20 -18.44
N ASP A 122 -24.46 1.97 -19.72
CA ASP A 122 -24.92 2.97 -20.68
C ASP A 122 -26.45 3.01 -20.78
N GLY A 123 -27.13 2.18 -20.00
CA GLY A 123 -28.58 2.14 -19.92
C GLY A 123 -29.16 3.26 -19.05
N LYS A 124 -30.40 3.09 -18.67
CA LYS A 124 -31.11 4.06 -17.84
C LYS A 124 -30.73 3.89 -16.37
N TRP A 125 -30.50 5.01 -15.69
CA TRP A 125 -30.22 5.04 -14.27
C TRP A 125 -31.39 5.60 -13.48
N PHE A 126 -31.72 4.93 -12.40
CA PHE A 126 -32.77 5.29 -11.45
C PHE A 126 -32.17 5.58 -10.10
N ALA A 127 -32.61 6.62 -9.43
CA ALA A 127 -32.30 6.80 -8.02
C ALA A 127 -33.27 6.02 -7.15
N VAL A 128 -32.81 5.54 -6.01
CA VAL A 128 -33.66 4.88 -5.02
C VAL A 128 -34.29 5.93 -4.10
N THR A 129 -35.57 5.81 -3.85
CA THR A 129 -36.34 6.69 -2.94
C THR A 129 -36.33 6.16 -1.50
N ASN A 130 -36.78 6.98 -0.55
CA ASN A 130 -36.84 6.59 0.87
C ASN A 130 -37.83 5.45 1.13
N ASP A 131 -38.85 5.28 0.27
CA ASP A 131 -39.82 4.18 0.32
C ASP A 131 -39.45 2.97 -0.56
N GLY A 132 -38.19 2.94 -1.05
CA GLY A 132 -37.67 1.79 -1.80
C GLY A 132 -38.12 1.70 -3.25
N LYS A 133 -38.66 2.77 -3.83
CA LYS A 133 -39.03 2.81 -5.23
C LYS A 133 -37.92 3.38 -6.11
N LEU A 134 -38.05 3.22 -7.42
CA LEU A 134 -37.14 3.76 -8.41
C LEU A 134 -37.68 5.09 -8.94
N GLU A 135 -36.88 6.15 -8.82
CA GLU A 135 -37.17 7.48 -9.35
C GLU A 135 -36.35 7.73 -10.61
N GLU A 136 -37.07 7.97 -11.70
CA GLU A 136 -36.47 8.24 -13.00
C GLU A 136 -36.01 9.69 -13.14
N ASP A 137 -36.84 10.63 -12.66
CA ASP A 137 -36.59 12.07 -12.74
C ASP A 137 -35.75 12.58 -11.56
N TRP A 138 -34.80 11.80 -11.12
CA TRP A 138 -33.92 12.12 -9.98
C TRP A 138 -33.11 13.42 -10.14
N LYS A 139 -33.07 14.00 -11.35
CA LYS A 139 -32.50 15.33 -11.63
C LYS A 139 -33.38 16.47 -11.16
N ASP A 140 -34.70 16.26 -11.07
CA ASP A 140 -35.64 17.23 -10.56
C ASP A 140 -35.33 17.54 -9.07
N PRO A 141 -35.13 18.83 -8.70
CA PRO A 141 -34.83 19.21 -7.32
C PRO A 141 -35.88 18.78 -6.30
N GLU A 142 -37.19 18.78 -6.65
CA GLU A 142 -38.26 18.40 -5.76
C GLU A 142 -38.27 16.88 -5.51
N LYS A 143 -38.13 16.08 -6.56
CA LYS A 143 -38.04 14.63 -6.45
C LYS A 143 -36.77 14.19 -5.70
N ARG A 144 -35.68 14.93 -5.85
CA ARG A 144 -34.41 14.69 -5.14
C ARG A 144 -34.55 14.72 -3.61
N LYS A 145 -35.51 15.47 -3.07
CA LYS A 145 -35.76 15.56 -1.63
C LYS A 145 -36.18 14.20 -1.04
N ASN A 146 -36.82 13.36 -1.85
CA ASN A 146 -37.29 12.04 -1.44
C ASN A 146 -36.28 10.91 -1.73
N LEU A 147 -35.12 11.19 -2.28
CA LEU A 147 -34.14 10.15 -2.57
C LEU A 147 -33.50 9.58 -1.29
N LYS A 148 -33.26 8.27 -1.33
CA LYS A 148 -32.59 7.56 -0.25
C LYS A 148 -31.16 8.05 -0.10
N LYS A 149 -30.81 8.43 1.12
CA LYS A 149 -29.44 8.79 1.51
C LYS A 149 -28.96 7.81 2.58
N LEU A 150 -27.91 7.10 2.27
CA LEU A 150 -27.17 6.32 3.27
C LEU A 150 -26.25 7.27 4.03
N GLY A 151 -26.29 7.25 5.37
CA GLY A 151 -25.45 8.15 6.18
C GLY A 151 -23.99 7.70 6.25
N GLY A 152 -23.07 8.65 6.39
CA GLY A 152 -21.64 8.40 6.55
C GLY A 152 -20.82 8.51 5.26
N ILE A 153 -19.55 8.12 5.34
CA ILE A 153 -18.61 8.06 4.21
C ILE A 153 -18.57 6.62 3.72
N MET A 154 -19.07 6.41 2.50
CA MET A 154 -19.26 5.08 1.91
C MET A 154 -17.97 4.51 1.34
N ARG A 155 -17.87 3.19 1.38
CA ARG A 155 -16.86 2.41 0.67
C ARG A 155 -17.48 1.57 -0.43
N THR A 156 -16.66 0.83 -1.15
CA THR A 156 -17.11 0.00 -2.27
C THR A 156 -18.17 -1.00 -1.81
N PRO A 157 -19.34 -1.03 -2.44
CA PRO A 157 -20.34 -2.06 -2.18
C PRO A 157 -19.81 -3.45 -2.51
N VAL A 158 -20.25 -4.46 -1.77
CA VAL A 158 -19.87 -5.85 -2.00
C VAL A 158 -21.13 -6.71 -2.02
N PHE A 159 -21.29 -7.51 -3.06
CA PHE A 159 -22.32 -8.53 -3.10
C PHE A 159 -21.83 -9.80 -2.41
N VAL A 160 -22.63 -10.31 -1.48
CA VAL A 160 -22.37 -11.51 -0.67
C VAL A 160 -23.56 -12.44 -0.71
N ASN A 161 -23.47 -13.60 -0.04
CA ASN A 161 -24.55 -14.59 -0.01
C ASN A 161 -25.00 -14.96 -1.44
N LYS A 162 -24.04 -15.33 -2.29
CA LYS A 162 -24.30 -15.67 -3.71
C LYS A 162 -25.00 -14.52 -4.48
N GLY A 163 -24.70 -13.28 -4.11
CA GLY A 163 -25.26 -12.09 -4.77
C GLY A 163 -26.63 -11.65 -4.29
N ARG A 164 -27.21 -12.31 -3.28
CA ARG A 164 -28.53 -11.96 -2.74
C ARG A 164 -28.52 -10.75 -1.82
N ARG A 165 -27.37 -10.45 -1.21
CA ARG A 165 -27.20 -9.34 -0.28
C ARG A 165 -26.12 -8.40 -0.78
N VAL A 166 -26.35 -7.11 -0.69
CA VAL A 166 -25.31 -6.09 -0.89
C VAL A 166 -24.99 -5.41 0.43
N ILE A 167 -23.71 -5.25 0.70
CA ILE A 167 -23.17 -4.58 1.89
C ILE A 167 -22.36 -3.37 1.45
N VAL A 168 -22.57 -2.24 2.10
CA VAL A 168 -21.79 -1.02 1.90
C VAL A 168 -21.13 -0.64 3.23
N PRO A 169 -19.82 -0.83 3.38
CA PRO A 169 -19.13 -0.34 4.55
C PRO A 169 -19.18 1.19 4.58
N PHE A 170 -19.41 1.76 5.74
CA PHE A 170 -19.37 3.19 5.95
C PHE A 170 -18.77 3.57 7.31
N HIS A 171 -18.24 4.75 7.41
CA HIS A 171 -17.72 5.29 8.65
C HIS A 171 -18.05 6.77 8.79
N ASN A 172 -18.06 7.22 10.03
CA ASN A 172 -17.97 8.63 10.37
C ASN A 172 -16.63 8.84 11.09
N MET A 173 -16.08 10.05 11.01
CA MET A 173 -14.85 10.37 11.71
C MET A 173 -14.93 9.96 13.19
N GLY A 174 -14.05 9.08 13.62
CA GLY A 174 -13.92 8.68 15.02
C GLY A 174 -14.88 7.61 15.55
N SER A 175 -15.86 7.14 14.77
CA SER A 175 -16.90 6.19 15.26
C SER A 175 -16.70 4.74 14.83
N GLY A 176 -15.62 4.43 14.12
CA GLY A 176 -15.43 3.09 13.53
C GLY A 176 -16.27 2.87 12.28
N THR A 177 -16.27 1.63 11.79
CA THR A 177 -17.02 1.22 10.59
C THR A 177 -18.31 0.50 10.99
N LYS A 178 -19.41 0.85 10.34
CA LYS A 178 -20.65 0.09 10.28
C LYS A 178 -20.97 -0.29 8.82
N PHE A 179 -22.07 -1.00 8.62
CA PHE A 179 -22.40 -1.56 7.31
C PHE A 179 -23.87 -1.30 7.00
N HIS A 180 -24.13 -0.65 5.86
CA HIS A 180 -25.46 -0.64 5.28
C HIS A 180 -25.69 -1.95 4.54
N ILE A 181 -26.85 -2.54 4.72
CA ILE A 181 -27.22 -3.87 4.22
C ILE A 181 -28.53 -3.76 3.45
N SER A 182 -28.59 -4.41 2.29
CA SER A 182 -29.80 -4.54 1.48
C SER A 182 -29.94 -5.98 0.99
N ASP A 183 -31.13 -6.54 1.11
CA ASP A 183 -31.50 -7.91 0.68
C ASP A 183 -32.37 -7.92 -0.60
N ASP A 184 -32.68 -6.77 -1.15
CA ASP A 184 -33.57 -6.57 -2.30
C ASP A 184 -32.88 -5.86 -3.49
N GLY A 185 -31.57 -6.05 -3.59
CA GLY A 185 -30.78 -5.49 -4.69
C GLY A 185 -30.52 -3.99 -4.58
N GLY A 186 -30.66 -3.39 -3.41
CA GLY A 186 -30.34 -1.99 -3.16
C GLY A 186 -31.57 -1.06 -3.06
N LEU A 187 -32.76 -1.59 -2.98
CA LEU A 187 -33.99 -0.78 -2.85
C LEU A 187 -34.22 -0.33 -1.40
N THR A 188 -34.16 -1.26 -0.45
CA THR A 188 -34.28 -0.94 0.98
C THR A 188 -33.00 -1.24 1.74
N TRP A 189 -32.77 -0.51 2.82
CA TRP A 189 -31.50 -0.54 3.55
C TRP A 189 -31.72 -0.46 5.06
N HIS A 190 -30.95 -1.27 5.78
CA HIS A 190 -30.78 -1.16 7.24
C HIS A 190 -29.29 -1.12 7.60
N VAL A 191 -28.98 -0.86 8.86
CA VAL A 191 -27.60 -0.80 9.36
C VAL A 191 -27.33 -2.03 10.22
N SER A 192 -26.13 -2.58 10.12
CA SER A 192 -25.67 -3.69 10.96
C SER A 192 -25.87 -3.41 12.46
N ARG A 193 -26.14 -4.46 13.23
CA ARG A 193 -26.45 -4.35 14.68
C ARG A 193 -25.27 -3.79 15.47
N ASN A 194 -24.06 -4.21 15.13
CA ASN A 194 -22.84 -3.63 15.67
C ASN A 194 -21.88 -3.20 14.54
N GLY A 195 -20.78 -2.59 14.93
CA GLY A 195 -19.72 -2.16 14.01
C GLY A 195 -18.36 -2.70 14.42
N VAL A 196 -17.35 -2.31 13.66
CA VAL A 196 -15.95 -2.62 13.89
C VAL A 196 -15.24 -1.36 14.41
N THR A 197 -14.63 -1.46 15.57
CA THR A 197 -13.86 -0.37 16.18
C THR A 197 -12.49 -0.90 16.58
N SER A 198 -11.48 -0.04 16.65
CA SER A 198 -10.15 -0.39 17.19
C SER A 198 -9.83 0.43 18.42
N PRO A 199 -8.87 0.03 19.26
CA PRO A 199 -8.32 0.90 20.28
C PRO A 199 -7.83 2.22 19.67
N LYS A 200 -7.80 3.25 20.48
CA LYS A 200 -7.12 4.51 20.12
C LYS A 200 -5.62 4.31 20.20
N HIS A 201 -4.90 5.04 19.37
CA HIS A 201 -3.46 5.15 19.57
C HIS A 201 -3.18 5.87 20.89
N GLU A 202 -2.31 5.28 21.70
CA GLU A 202 -1.80 5.91 22.93
C GLU A 202 -0.35 6.29 22.69
N ALA A 203 0.00 7.55 23.02
CA ALA A 203 1.37 8.01 22.95
C ALA A 203 2.22 7.25 23.98
N ARG A 204 3.13 6.43 23.52
CA ARG A 204 4.10 5.68 24.32
C ARG A 204 5.44 5.64 23.60
N PRO A 205 6.57 5.68 24.30
CA PRO A 205 7.85 5.50 23.64
C PRO A 205 7.88 4.16 22.84
N PRO A 206 8.42 4.14 21.61
CA PRO A 206 9.03 5.27 20.91
C PRO A 206 8.01 6.19 20.20
N HIS A 207 6.72 5.87 20.20
CA HIS A 207 5.65 6.61 19.55
C HIS A 207 5.03 7.61 20.53
N GLN A 208 5.50 8.85 20.51
CA GLN A 208 5.09 9.89 21.48
C GLN A 208 4.13 10.92 20.88
N GLY A 209 3.94 10.91 19.56
CA GLY A 209 3.09 11.87 18.89
C GLY A 209 1.61 11.50 18.95
N VAL A 210 0.77 12.52 18.82
CA VAL A 210 -0.67 12.35 18.69
C VAL A 210 -0.96 11.98 17.23
N ARG A 211 -1.62 10.85 17.03
CA ARG A 211 -2.06 10.42 15.71
C ARG A 211 -3.49 10.81 15.46
N TRP A 212 -3.77 11.14 14.21
CA TRP A 212 -5.13 11.37 13.77
C TRP A 212 -6.05 10.22 14.22
N PHE A 213 -7.16 10.60 14.81
CA PHE A 213 -8.13 9.67 15.37
C PHE A 213 -8.81 8.84 14.28
N ASN A 214 -8.24 7.72 13.96
CA ASN A 214 -8.72 6.78 12.96
C ASN A 214 -9.05 5.46 13.63
N ASN A 215 -10.29 5.35 14.08
CA ASN A 215 -10.75 4.21 14.84
C ASN A 215 -11.48 3.22 13.94
N ALA A 216 -10.72 2.39 13.22
CA ALA A 216 -11.26 1.36 12.33
C ALA A 216 -12.18 1.92 11.22
N VAL A 217 -11.62 2.68 10.33
CA VAL A 217 -12.35 3.29 9.20
C VAL A 217 -11.97 2.63 7.87
N GLU A 218 -12.69 3.01 6.82
CA GLU A 218 -12.38 2.62 5.43
C GLU A 218 -12.27 1.11 5.22
N ALA A 219 -13.23 0.36 5.75
CA ALA A 219 -13.26 -1.09 5.62
C ALA A 219 -13.36 -1.57 4.17
N THR A 220 -12.65 -2.65 3.89
CA THR A 220 -12.91 -3.54 2.74
C THR A 220 -13.49 -4.84 3.26
N VAL A 221 -14.41 -5.45 2.53
CA VAL A 221 -15.08 -6.69 2.91
C VAL A 221 -14.90 -7.75 1.84
N LEU A 222 -14.64 -8.98 2.27
CA LEU A 222 -14.51 -10.13 1.40
C LEU A 222 -15.34 -11.30 1.95
N GLU A 223 -16.14 -11.96 1.10
CA GLU A 223 -16.79 -13.22 1.44
C GLU A 223 -15.79 -14.37 1.33
N MET A 224 -15.66 -15.16 2.39
CA MET A 224 -14.81 -16.33 2.48
C MET A 224 -15.54 -17.57 1.92
N LYS A 225 -14.81 -18.63 1.56
CA LYS A 225 -15.41 -19.85 0.99
C LYS A 225 -16.37 -20.56 1.93
N ASP A 226 -16.22 -20.38 3.24
CA ASP A 226 -17.13 -20.92 4.25
C ASP A 226 -18.41 -20.07 4.44
N GLY A 227 -18.55 -18.98 3.68
CA GLY A 227 -19.66 -18.04 3.77
C GLY A 227 -19.50 -16.98 4.86
N SER A 228 -18.46 -17.03 5.68
CA SER A 228 -18.15 -15.93 6.59
C SER A 228 -17.68 -14.70 5.82
N LEU A 229 -17.81 -13.53 6.43
CA LEU A 229 -17.27 -12.30 5.88
C LEU A 229 -16.05 -11.87 6.67
N TRP A 230 -15.03 -11.43 5.97
CA TRP A 230 -13.83 -10.82 6.53
C TRP A 230 -13.79 -9.34 6.21
N ALA A 231 -13.76 -8.50 7.24
CA ALA A 231 -13.55 -7.07 7.12
C ALA A 231 -12.12 -6.72 7.53
N LEU A 232 -11.42 -5.97 6.69
CA LEU A 232 -10.11 -5.39 6.98
C LEU A 232 -10.26 -3.87 7.05
N VAL A 233 -9.84 -3.27 8.16
CA VAL A 233 -10.07 -1.85 8.46
C VAL A 233 -8.76 -1.10 8.68
N ARG A 234 -8.75 0.14 8.25
CA ARG A 234 -7.66 1.09 8.48
C ARG A 234 -7.69 1.58 9.93
N THR A 235 -6.54 1.64 10.56
CA THR A 235 -6.37 2.19 11.92
C THR A 235 -5.16 3.12 12.00
N SER A 236 -5.02 3.84 13.10
CA SER A 236 -3.81 4.60 13.45
C SER A 236 -2.79 3.81 14.29
N LEU A 237 -2.88 2.47 14.28
CA LEU A 237 -2.06 1.59 15.12
C LEU A 237 -0.90 0.92 14.37
N ASP A 238 -0.46 1.48 13.22
CA ASP A 238 0.59 0.93 12.34
C ASP A 238 0.29 -0.48 11.80
N GLN A 239 -0.97 -0.86 11.85
CA GLN A 239 -1.44 -2.17 11.46
C GLN A 239 -2.91 -2.10 11.09
N ALA A 240 -3.30 -2.75 9.99
CA ALA A 240 -4.71 -2.96 9.72
C ALA A 240 -5.31 -3.90 10.76
N TRP A 241 -6.55 -3.65 11.16
CA TRP A 241 -7.30 -4.53 12.05
C TRP A 241 -8.36 -5.28 11.26
N GLN A 242 -8.84 -6.38 11.81
CA GLN A 242 -9.79 -7.26 11.15
C GLN A 242 -10.92 -7.68 12.08
N ALA A 243 -12.06 -7.99 11.46
CA ALA A 243 -13.21 -8.58 12.14
C ALA A 243 -13.92 -9.54 11.17
N PHE A 244 -14.69 -10.48 11.72
CA PHE A 244 -15.40 -11.49 10.97
C PHE A 244 -16.88 -11.45 11.29
N SER A 245 -17.71 -11.77 10.29
CA SER A 245 -19.16 -11.97 10.43
C SER A 245 -19.56 -13.36 9.94
N ARG A 246 -20.50 -14.00 10.63
CA ARG A 246 -21.05 -15.31 10.27
C ARG A 246 -22.54 -15.25 9.91
N ASP A 247 -23.10 -14.07 9.87
CA ASP A 247 -24.50 -13.78 9.56
C ASP A 247 -24.64 -12.75 8.43
N TYR A 248 -23.68 -12.82 7.49
CA TYR A 248 -23.62 -11.96 6.32
C TYR A 248 -23.65 -10.45 6.65
N GLY A 249 -22.92 -10.04 7.70
CA GLY A 249 -22.70 -8.66 8.02
C GLY A 249 -23.65 -8.03 9.04
N GLU A 250 -24.62 -8.78 9.58
CA GLU A 250 -25.51 -8.28 10.64
C GLU A 250 -24.75 -8.02 11.95
N THR A 251 -23.86 -8.95 12.30
CA THR A 251 -22.98 -8.81 13.47
C THR A 251 -21.54 -9.13 13.11
N TRP A 252 -20.62 -8.49 13.82
CA TRP A 252 -19.18 -8.60 13.63
C TRP A 252 -18.51 -9.00 14.92
N SER A 253 -17.48 -9.83 14.82
CA SER A 253 -16.66 -10.24 15.94
C SER A 253 -15.95 -9.05 16.60
N LYS A 254 -15.40 -9.25 17.79
CA LYS A 254 -14.44 -8.32 18.36
C LYS A 254 -13.28 -8.15 17.38
N PRO A 255 -12.90 -6.91 17.08
CA PRO A 255 -11.77 -6.65 16.19
C PRO A 255 -10.44 -7.05 16.82
N GLU A 256 -9.53 -7.49 15.97
CA GLU A 256 -8.17 -7.88 16.35
C GLU A 256 -7.14 -7.38 15.32
N PRO A 257 -5.86 -7.26 15.68
CA PRO A 257 -4.81 -6.92 14.73
C PRO A 257 -4.72 -7.95 13.60
N SER A 258 -4.61 -7.50 12.36
CA SER A 258 -4.32 -8.36 11.21
C SER A 258 -2.82 -8.58 11.05
N ARG A 259 -2.41 -9.36 10.07
CA ARG A 259 -1.00 -9.49 9.69
C ARG A 259 -0.46 -8.35 8.82
N PHE A 260 -1.30 -7.43 8.39
CA PHE A 260 -0.93 -6.36 7.48
C PHE A 260 -0.49 -5.14 8.27
N PHE A 261 0.82 -5.03 8.47
CA PHE A 261 1.42 -3.80 8.98
C PHE A 261 1.32 -2.70 7.94
N GLY A 262 1.18 -1.48 8.38
CA GLY A 262 1.12 -0.37 7.46
C GLY A 262 0.74 0.93 8.15
N THR A 263 1.16 2.00 7.52
CA THR A 263 0.76 3.34 7.93
C THR A 263 -0.74 3.57 7.68
N LEU A 264 -1.23 4.68 8.13
CA LEU A 264 -2.63 5.13 8.07
C LEU A 264 -3.16 5.22 6.63
N THR A 265 -3.44 4.07 6.00
CA THR A 265 -3.88 3.96 4.60
C THR A 265 -5.02 2.98 4.44
N MET A 266 -5.80 3.15 3.39
CA MET A 266 -6.88 2.25 3.02
C MET A 266 -6.31 0.93 2.47
N ASN A 267 -6.90 -0.18 2.90
CA ASN A 267 -6.63 -1.51 2.38
C ASN A 267 -7.69 -1.89 1.34
N THR A 268 -7.35 -2.79 0.43
CA THR A 268 -8.27 -3.38 -0.53
C THR A 268 -8.10 -4.88 -0.55
N LEU A 269 -9.20 -5.60 -0.38
CA LEU A 269 -9.27 -7.05 -0.55
C LEU A 269 -10.03 -7.37 -1.84
N GLY A 270 -9.60 -8.40 -2.52
CA GLY A 270 -10.30 -8.93 -3.67
C GLY A 270 -10.09 -10.43 -3.82
N ARG A 271 -10.94 -11.08 -4.63
CA ARG A 271 -10.82 -12.50 -4.95
C ARG A 271 -10.75 -12.66 -6.46
N LEU A 272 -9.83 -13.47 -6.92
CA LEU A 272 -9.70 -13.86 -8.32
C LEU A 272 -10.61 -15.05 -8.64
N ASP A 273 -10.85 -15.28 -9.92
CA ASP A 273 -11.75 -16.34 -10.41
C ASP A 273 -11.37 -17.75 -9.94
N ASP A 274 -10.07 -17.99 -9.69
CA ASP A 274 -9.57 -19.26 -9.16
C ASP A 274 -9.66 -19.36 -7.62
N GLY A 275 -10.20 -18.33 -6.97
CA GLY A 275 -10.36 -18.25 -5.53
C GLY A 275 -9.19 -17.63 -4.79
N THR A 276 -8.08 -17.29 -5.46
CA THR A 276 -6.95 -16.60 -4.82
C THR A 276 -7.39 -15.26 -4.24
N ILE A 277 -7.08 -15.01 -2.98
CA ILE A 277 -7.30 -13.72 -2.33
C ILE A 277 -6.12 -12.80 -2.65
N VAL A 278 -6.42 -11.56 -2.97
CA VAL A 278 -5.46 -10.48 -3.18
C VAL A 278 -5.67 -9.42 -2.10
N SER A 279 -4.59 -9.03 -1.45
CA SER A 279 -4.55 -7.86 -0.55
C SER A 279 -3.66 -6.79 -1.16
N LEU A 280 -4.18 -5.57 -1.21
CA LEU A 280 -3.48 -4.38 -1.65
C LEU A 280 -3.46 -3.39 -0.48
N TRP A 281 -2.26 -2.94 -0.09
CA TRP A 281 -2.09 -2.01 1.04
C TRP A 281 -0.74 -1.31 0.98
N THR A 282 -0.51 -0.39 1.89
CA THR A 282 0.78 0.28 2.03
C THR A 282 1.57 -0.36 3.17
N ASN A 283 2.49 -1.25 2.85
CA ASN A 283 3.33 -1.98 3.81
C ASN A 283 4.53 -1.14 4.26
N THR A 284 4.24 -0.05 4.94
CA THR A 284 5.26 0.91 5.38
C THR A 284 5.14 1.16 6.87
N MET A 285 6.25 1.49 7.50
CA MET A 285 6.26 2.03 8.85
C MET A 285 5.79 3.49 8.82
N ALA A 286 5.10 3.94 9.84
CA ALA A 286 4.85 5.37 10.02
C ALA A 286 6.19 6.11 10.14
N LEU A 287 6.24 7.33 9.59
CA LEU A 287 7.40 8.18 9.76
C LEU A 287 7.51 8.63 11.21
N PRO A 288 8.71 9.02 11.66
CA PRO A 288 8.92 9.50 13.01
C PRO A 288 7.97 10.62 13.37
N GLU A 289 7.42 10.53 14.56
CA GLU A 289 6.49 11.49 15.10
C GLU A 289 7.20 12.79 15.51
N ASN A 290 6.52 13.91 15.35
CA ASN A 290 7.00 15.15 15.95
C ASN A 290 6.98 15.01 17.48
N ALA A 291 8.02 15.49 18.16
CA ALA A 291 8.16 15.40 19.59
C ALA A 291 7.14 16.26 20.37
N THR A 292 6.50 17.22 19.71
CA THR A 292 5.45 18.04 20.31
C THR A 292 4.09 17.52 19.86
N ALA A 293 3.28 17.11 20.82
CA ALA A 293 1.88 16.80 20.59
C ALA A 293 1.20 18.01 19.93
N GLY A 294 0.61 17.79 18.76
CA GLY A 294 -0.27 18.77 18.13
C GLY A 294 -1.60 18.87 18.89
N ASN A 295 -2.56 19.50 18.26
CA ASN A 295 -3.90 19.67 18.83
C ASN A 295 -4.75 18.38 18.81
N GLY A 296 -4.20 17.24 18.37
CA GLY A 296 -4.91 15.96 18.23
C GLY A 296 -5.96 15.92 17.11
N THR A 297 -6.07 16.98 16.33
CA THR A 297 -7.08 17.09 15.27
C THR A 297 -6.51 16.67 13.91
N TRP A 298 -5.21 16.79 13.73
CA TRP A 298 -4.50 16.46 12.51
C TRP A 298 -3.28 15.60 12.80
N GLU A 299 -2.83 14.88 11.79
CA GLU A 299 -1.69 13.98 11.93
C GLU A 299 -0.44 14.76 12.35
N ASP A 300 0.03 14.47 13.54
CA ASP A 300 1.36 14.85 13.99
C ASP A 300 2.40 13.83 13.56
N VAL A 301 1.95 12.78 12.89
CA VAL A 301 2.76 11.72 12.31
C VAL A 301 2.72 11.85 10.80
N PHE A 302 3.88 11.88 10.19
CA PHE A 302 3.98 11.78 8.75
C PHE A 302 3.59 10.37 8.30
N THR A 303 2.70 10.28 7.33
CA THR A 303 2.32 9.00 6.77
C THR A 303 3.16 8.70 5.53
N ASN A 304 3.88 7.60 5.59
CA ASN A 304 4.69 7.11 4.47
C ASN A 304 3.78 6.37 3.47
N ARG A 305 3.11 7.12 2.59
CA ARG A 305 2.10 6.61 1.65
C ARG A 305 2.60 6.48 0.20
N ASP A 306 3.89 6.61 -0.05
CA ASP A 306 4.44 6.69 -1.41
C ASP A 306 4.59 5.36 -2.10
N SER A 307 4.33 4.28 -1.43
CA SER A 307 4.37 2.94 -2.00
C SER A 307 3.06 2.20 -1.80
N HIS A 308 2.82 1.22 -2.65
CA HIS A 308 1.68 0.33 -2.54
C HIS A 308 2.14 -1.10 -2.80
N HIS A 309 1.63 -2.03 -2.01
CA HIS A 309 2.09 -3.41 -1.98
C HIS A 309 0.97 -4.38 -2.35
N ILE A 310 1.37 -5.56 -2.77
CA ILE A 310 0.49 -6.69 -3.08
C ILE A 310 0.96 -7.95 -2.37
N ALA A 311 0.00 -8.67 -1.81
CA ALA A 311 0.17 -10.04 -1.35
C ALA A 311 -1.00 -10.91 -1.80
N MET A 312 -0.75 -12.20 -1.94
CA MET A 312 -1.75 -13.17 -2.37
C MET A 312 -1.81 -14.36 -1.43
N SER A 313 -3.00 -14.96 -1.33
CA SER A 313 -3.27 -16.17 -0.56
C SER A 313 -4.11 -17.14 -1.38
N GLY A 314 -3.68 -18.40 -1.44
CA GLY A 314 -4.43 -19.48 -2.08
C GLY A 314 -5.25 -20.34 -1.10
N ASP A 315 -5.17 -20.07 0.20
CA ASP A 315 -5.68 -20.90 1.29
C ASP A 315 -6.56 -20.15 2.30
N GLU A 316 -7.37 -19.23 1.78
CA GLU A 316 -8.31 -18.41 2.57
C GLU A 316 -7.61 -17.56 3.65
N GLY A 317 -6.48 -16.95 3.30
CA GLY A 317 -5.78 -16.02 4.17
C GLY A 317 -4.93 -16.67 5.27
N LYS A 318 -4.77 -17.99 5.29
CA LYS A 318 -3.93 -18.70 6.27
C LYS A 318 -2.45 -18.42 6.02
N THR A 319 -2.03 -18.53 4.76
CA THR A 319 -0.67 -18.19 4.33
C THR A 319 -0.70 -17.15 3.21
N TRP A 320 0.35 -16.34 3.15
CA TRP A 320 0.47 -15.27 2.19
C TRP A 320 1.86 -15.26 1.55
N TYR A 321 1.91 -14.86 0.29
CA TYR A 321 3.15 -14.67 -0.45
C TYR A 321 3.14 -13.34 -1.20
N GLY A 322 4.30 -12.93 -1.67
CA GLY A 322 4.50 -11.67 -2.38
C GLY A 322 5.04 -10.59 -1.44
N PHE A 323 4.17 -9.81 -0.83
CA PHE A 323 4.54 -8.61 -0.06
C PHE A 323 5.42 -7.67 -0.87
N ARG A 324 5.11 -7.61 -2.19
CA ARG A 324 5.91 -6.87 -3.16
C ARG A 324 5.35 -5.49 -3.39
N GLU A 325 6.25 -4.56 -3.58
CA GLU A 325 5.94 -3.21 -3.96
C GLU A 325 5.58 -3.15 -5.44
N ILE A 326 4.34 -2.73 -5.73
CA ILE A 326 3.77 -2.68 -7.09
C ILE A 326 4.33 -1.49 -7.87
N ILE A 327 4.41 -0.34 -7.20
CA ILE A 327 4.81 0.91 -7.84
C ILE A 327 6.24 1.23 -7.48
N LEU A 328 7.02 1.35 -8.52
CA LEU A 328 8.34 1.94 -8.52
C LEU A 328 8.17 3.31 -9.20
N ASP A 329 7.52 4.23 -8.50
CA ASP A 329 7.26 5.57 -9.04
C ASP A 329 8.59 6.27 -9.36
N GLU A 330 8.74 6.72 -10.58
CA GLU A 330 9.93 7.44 -11.05
C GLU A 330 10.26 8.69 -10.23
N HIS A 331 9.23 9.30 -9.62
CA HIS A 331 9.37 10.47 -8.76
C HIS A 331 9.60 10.12 -7.28
N ARG A 332 9.62 8.86 -6.93
CA ARG A 332 9.72 8.39 -5.54
C ARG A 332 10.93 8.98 -4.81
N ASN A 333 12.05 9.08 -5.51
CA ASN A 333 13.29 9.59 -4.98
C ASN A 333 13.56 11.06 -5.33
N HIS A 334 12.64 11.73 -6.01
CA HIS A 334 12.83 13.09 -6.47
C HIS A 334 12.57 14.11 -5.36
N PRO A 335 13.54 14.94 -4.96
CA PRO A 335 13.38 15.90 -3.86
C PRO A 335 12.26 16.90 -4.08
N GLY A 336 12.16 17.46 -5.27
CA GLY A 336 11.13 18.45 -5.64
C GLY A 336 9.72 17.91 -5.77
N TYR A 337 9.55 16.60 -5.65
CA TYR A 337 8.23 15.97 -5.72
C TYR A 337 7.41 16.16 -4.44
N ALA A 338 8.05 16.53 -3.34
CA ALA A 338 7.40 16.93 -2.11
C ALA A 338 7.16 18.43 -2.14
N THR A 339 6.07 18.90 -2.72
CA THR A 339 5.76 20.32 -2.66
C THR A 339 5.38 20.75 -1.25
N LEU A 340 5.98 21.86 -0.83
CA LEU A 340 5.72 22.50 0.45
C LEU A 340 4.39 23.24 0.48
N ASP A 341 3.90 23.62 -0.68
CA ASP A 341 2.91 24.68 -0.87
C ASP A 341 1.51 24.15 -1.19
N GLY A 342 1.33 22.84 -1.18
CA GLY A 342 0.05 22.25 -1.55
C GLY A 342 -0.40 21.08 -0.70
N PRO A 343 -1.72 20.93 -0.49
CA PRO A 343 -2.31 19.80 0.16
C PRO A 343 -2.30 18.54 -0.73
N GLU A 344 -1.32 18.37 -1.60
CA GLU A 344 -1.27 17.27 -2.53
C GLU A 344 -0.83 16.00 -1.78
N ASP A 345 -1.82 15.24 -1.37
CA ASP A 345 -1.61 13.90 -0.87
C ASP A 345 -1.13 12.99 -2.01
N ARG A 346 0.14 12.57 -1.94
CA ARG A 346 0.79 11.70 -2.93
C ARG A 346 0.60 10.23 -2.66
N GLY A 347 -0.31 9.92 -1.77
CA GLY A 347 -0.58 8.56 -1.37
C GLY A 347 -0.84 7.65 -2.58
N LYS A 348 -0.13 6.55 -2.67
CA LYS A 348 -0.36 5.50 -3.65
C LYS A 348 -1.44 4.50 -3.22
N HIS A 349 -2.15 4.78 -2.15
CA HIS A 349 -3.26 3.98 -1.66
C HIS A 349 -4.59 4.28 -2.38
N GLN A 350 -5.73 3.90 -1.82
CA GLN A 350 -7.05 3.95 -2.43
C GLN A 350 -7.14 3.15 -3.73
N SER A 351 -6.71 1.92 -3.65
CA SER A 351 -6.66 1.01 -4.78
C SER A 351 -8.01 0.33 -5.06
N GLU A 352 -8.20 0.00 -6.31
CA GLU A 352 -9.22 -0.92 -6.83
C GLU A 352 -8.56 -1.90 -7.78
N MET A 353 -9.18 -3.05 -8.00
CA MET A 353 -8.63 -4.04 -8.90
C MET A 353 -9.70 -4.71 -9.75
N VAL A 354 -9.30 -5.13 -10.95
CA VAL A 354 -10.05 -6.07 -11.79
C VAL A 354 -9.10 -7.12 -12.35
N GLN A 355 -9.55 -8.36 -12.39
CA GLN A 355 -8.80 -9.42 -13.05
C GLN A 355 -8.89 -9.26 -14.56
N LEU A 356 -7.77 -9.29 -15.27
CA LEU A 356 -7.73 -9.23 -16.73
C LEU A 356 -7.84 -10.62 -17.35
N ASP A 357 -7.05 -11.54 -16.84
CA ASP A 357 -7.02 -12.95 -17.20
C ASP A 357 -6.46 -13.78 -16.04
N LYS A 358 -6.18 -15.06 -16.27
CA LYS A 358 -5.68 -15.96 -15.22
C LYS A 358 -4.36 -15.49 -14.58
N ASN A 359 -3.58 -14.67 -15.28
CA ASN A 359 -2.25 -14.23 -14.81
C ASN A 359 -2.17 -12.75 -14.48
N ARG A 360 -3.02 -11.90 -15.05
CA ARG A 360 -2.88 -10.45 -14.95
C ARG A 360 -4.03 -9.80 -14.20
N ILE A 361 -3.68 -8.82 -13.39
CA ILE A 361 -4.58 -7.99 -12.62
C ILE A 361 -4.30 -6.53 -13.00
N LEU A 362 -5.34 -5.77 -13.29
CA LEU A 362 -5.28 -4.33 -13.43
C LEU A 362 -5.62 -3.71 -12.08
N ILE A 363 -4.76 -2.83 -11.62
CA ILE A 363 -4.91 -2.11 -10.35
C ILE A 363 -4.96 -0.62 -10.66
N SER A 364 -6.01 0.06 -10.17
CA SER A 364 -6.05 1.51 -10.07
C SER A 364 -5.58 1.90 -8.69
N LEU A 365 -4.58 2.77 -8.59
CA LEU A 365 -4.03 3.20 -7.31
C LEU A 365 -3.59 4.66 -7.34
N GLY A 366 -3.63 5.31 -6.18
CA GLY A 366 -3.30 6.72 -6.01
C GLY A 366 -4.47 7.52 -5.46
N GLN A 367 -4.19 8.58 -4.72
CA GLN A 367 -5.21 9.36 -4.04
C GLN A 367 -5.58 10.65 -4.75
N HIS A 368 -4.61 11.34 -5.34
CA HIS A 368 -4.84 12.66 -5.92
C HIS A 368 -4.52 12.72 -7.41
N LYS A 369 -5.02 13.79 -7.99
CA LYS A 369 -4.67 14.38 -9.26
C LYS A 369 -3.18 14.17 -9.54
N ASN A 370 -2.82 13.67 -10.69
CA ASN A 370 -1.45 13.38 -11.13
C ASN A 370 -0.75 12.18 -10.48
N HIS A 371 -1.31 11.57 -9.42
CA HIS A 371 -0.67 10.45 -8.73
C HIS A 371 -1.36 9.11 -8.97
N ARG A 372 -2.60 9.12 -9.47
CA ARG A 372 -3.29 7.87 -9.80
C ARG A 372 -2.71 7.24 -11.06
N ARG A 373 -2.53 5.94 -11.01
CA ARG A 373 -2.03 5.13 -12.13
C ARG A 373 -2.90 3.89 -12.30
N LEU A 374 -3.04 3.44 -13.53
CA LEU A 374 -3.51 2.10 -13.86
C LEU A 374 -2.28 1.23 -14.11
N VAL A 375 -2.14 0.18 -13.31
CA VAL A 375 -0.96 -0.68 -13.32
C VAL A 375 -1.39 -2.11 -13.58
N ILE A 376 -0.78 -2.76 -14.57
CA ILE A 376 -0.93 -4.20 -14.77
C ILE A 376 0.12 -4.93 -13.95
N VAL A 377 -0.32 -5.91 -13.16
CA VAL A 377 0.54 -6.78 -12.35
C VAL A 377 0.34 -8.22 -12.80
N ASP A 378 1.45 -8.90 -13.10
CA ASP A 378 1.45 -10.34 -13.37
C ASP A 378 1.55 -11.13 -12.07
N ARG A 379 0.65 -12.10 -11.85
CA ARG A 379 0.66 -12.95 -10.64
C ARG A 379 1.95 -13.75 -10.50
N ARG A 380 2.58 -14.12 -11.62
CA ARG A 380 3.87 -14.82 -11.62
C ARG A 380 4.96 -13.94 -11.02
N TRP A 381 4.91 -12.63 -11.28
CA TRP A 381 5.81 -11.67 -10.65
C TRP A 381 5.56 -11.60 -9.14
N VAL A 382 4.30 -11.56 -8.69
CA VAL A 382 3.99 -11.58 -7.25
C VAL A 382 4.52 -12.86 -6.59
N GLY A 383 4.36 -14.00 -7.25
CA GLY A 383 4.83 -15.30 -6.76
C GLY A 383 6.31 -15.60 -7.02
N ALA A 384 7.04 -14.74 -7.71
CA ALA A 384 8.46 -14.95 -7.99
C ALA A 384 9.28 -14.95 -6.68
N LYS A 385 10.12 -15.96 -6.53
CA LYS A 385 10.93 -16.17 -5.31
C LYS A 385 12.29 -15.48 -5.37
N THR A 386 12.65 -14.92 -6.52
CA THR A 386 13.95 -14.29 -6.73
C THR A 386 13.76 -12.86 -7.24
N ARG A 387 14.63 -11.99 -6.83
CA ARG A 387 14.78 -10.63 -7.35
C ARG A 387 16.27 -10.29 -7.39
N ALA A 388 16.70 -9.67 -8.46
CA ALA A 388 18.02 -9.08 -8.56
C ALA A 388 17.88 -7.63 -8.99
N THR A 389 18.72 -6.75 -8.44
CA THR A 389 18.89 -5.40 -8.98
C THR A 389 20.21 -5.35 -9.73
N GLN A 390 20.18 -4.77 -10.92
CA GLN A 390 21.39 -4.45 -11.67
C GLN A 390 21.60 -2.95 -11.54
N THR A 391 22.67 -2.58 -10.83
CA THR A 391 23.13 -1.19 -10.79
C THR A 391 23.66 -0.82 -12.18
N GLY A 392 22.93 -0.04 -12.97
CA GLY A 392 23.44 0.40 -14.27
C GLY A 392 22.42 0.85 -15.31
N LYS A 393 21.17 0.40 -15.20
CA LYS A 393 20.05 0.93 -15.98
C LYS A 393 18.86 1.11 -15.04
N ASP A 394 18.43 2.35 -14.82
CA ASP A 394 17.23 2.74 -14.07
C ASP A 394 17.13 2.19 -12.63
N SER A 395 18.26 1.98 -11.98
CA SER A 395 18.35 1.25 -10.71
C SER A 395 17.92 2.05 -9.48
N ASP A 396 17.89 3.35 -9.53
CA ASP A 396 17.41 4.20 -8.45
C ASP A 396 15.90 4.03 -8.21
N SER A 397 15.14 3.76 -9.27
CA SER A 397 13.70 3.48 -9.17
C SER A 397 13.36 2.22 -8.36
N GLN A 398 14.30 1.29 -8.19
CA GLN A 398 14.13 0.07 -7.41
C GLN A 398 14.46 0.24 -5.92
N TRP A 399 15.06 1.36 -5.55
CA TRP A 399 15.46 1.70 -4.20
C TRP A 399 14.69 2.89 -3.68
N THR A 400 14.44 2.93 -2.39
CA THR A 400 14.07 4.15 -1.69
C THR A 400 15.33 4.78 -1.14
N ILE A 401 15.74 5.90 -1.71
CA ILE A 401 17.02 6.57 -1.44
C ILE A 401 16.83 8.02 -0.98
N HIS A 402 15.81 8.29 -0.22
CA HIS A 402 15.54 9.63 0.27
C HIS A 402 15.42 9.66 1.78
N THR A 403 15.75 10.77 2.38
CA THR A 403 15.43 11.11 3.76
C THR A 403 14.35 12.17 3.81
N TYR A 404 13.63 12.24 4.92
CA TYR A 404 12.56 13.20 5.14
C TYR A 404 13.09 14.37 5.97
N ILE A 405 12.65 15.58 5.65
CA ILE A 405 12.93 16.75 6.46
C ILE A 405 11.89 16.82 7.57
N PRO A 406 12.29 16.98 8.84
CA PRO A 406 11.39 17.10 9.97
C PRO A 406 10.51 18.34 9.88
N GLN A 407 9.42 18.36 10.66
CA GLN A 407 8.51 19.49 10.93
C GLN A 407 7.46 19.82 9.86
N LYS A 408 7.26 19.00 8.85
CA LYS A 408 6.15 19.24 7.91
C LYS A 408 5.02 18.27 8.16
N LYS A 409 3.83 18.83 8.38
CA LYS A 409 2.61 18.07 8.65
C LYS A 409 1.92 17.65 7.36
N GLY A 410 1.26 16.52 7.37
CA GLY A 410 0.30 16.11 6.35
C GLY A 410 0.57 14.78 5.68
N HIS A 411 -0.37 14.37 4.86
CA HIS A 411 -0.35 13.14 4.11
C HIS A 411 0.67 13.20 2.96
N CYS A 412 1.87 12.67 3.16
CA CYS A 412 2.93 12.67 2.16
C CYS A 412 3.39 14.05 1.69
N SER A 413 3.06 15.12 2.42
CA SER A 413 3.52 16.48 2.12
C SER A 413 4.70 16.86 2.99
N TYR A 414 5.78 16.15 2.86
CA TYR A 414 7.05 16.44 3.51
C TYR A 414 8.15 16.58 2.47
N ASN A 415 9.12 17.42 2.78
CA ASN A 415 10.30 17.56 1.95
C ASN A 415 11.18 16.32 2.06
N ARG A 416 11.91 16.07 0.98
CA ARG A 416 12.86 14.98 0.89
C ARG A 416 14.20 15.51 0.44
N LYS A 417 15.26 14.85 0.91
CA LYS A 417 16.61 15.01 0.36
C LYS A 417 17.14 13.65 -0.04
N PRO A 418 17.94 13.56 -1.10
CA PRO A 418 18.63 12.32 -1.43
C PRO A 418 19.49 11.87 -0.25
N SER A 419 19.31 10.64 0.21
CA SER A 419 20.13 10.05 1.28
C SER A 419 21.11 9.02 0.75
N ALA A 420 20.99 8.66 -0.51
CA ALA A 420 21.93 7.86 -1.26
C ALA A 420 21.87 8.30 -2.72
N GLU A 421 22.91 8.05 -3.47
CA GLU A 421 23.03 8.44 -4.88
C GLU A 421 23.75 7.38 -5.70
N LEU A 422 23.44 7.30 -7.00
CA LEU A 422 24.15 6.44 -7.94
C LEU A 422 25.38 7.17 -8.47
N VAL A 423 26.54 6.66 -8.12
CA VAL A 423 27.83 7.19 -8.55
C VAL A 423 28.58 6.18 -9.44
N PRO A 424 29.55 6.62 -10.25
CA PRO A 424 30.44 5.69 -10.94
C PRO A 424 31.12 4.72 -9.97
N ASP A 425 31.27 3.46 -10.38
CA ASP A 425 31.99 2.47 -9.57
C ASP A 425 33.45 2.92 -9.37
N PRO A 426 33.90 3.10 -8.13
CA PRO A 426 35.27 3.54 -7.86
C PRO A 426 36.35 2.53 -8.28
N SER A 427 35.99 1.32 -8.65
CA SER A 427 36.93 0.33 -9.22
C SER A 427 37.17 0.52 -10.73
N GLY A 428 36.57 1.57 -11.34
CA GLY A 428 36.74 1.86 -12.77
C GLY A 428 35.88 1.03 -13.70
N SER A 429 34.92 0.26 -13.17
CA SER A 429 33.95 -0.43 -14.02
C SER A 429 32.97 0.58 -14.66
N THR A 430 32.34 0.21 -15.77
CA THR A 430 31.31 1.03 -16.44
C THR A 430 29.98 1.06 -15.68
N LYS A 431 29.89 0.38 -14.56
CA LYS A 431 28.69 0.29 -13.72
C LYS A 431 28.60 1.47 -12.77
N LYS A 432 27.39 1.77 -12.33
CA LYS A 432 27.16 2.66 -11.20
C LYS A 432 26.95 1.83 -9.92
N VAL A 433 27.24 2.45 -8.79
CA VAL A 433 27.03 1.88 -7.47
C VAL A 433 26.27 2.87 -6.59
N LEU A 434 25.55 2.35 -5.61
CA LEU A 434 24.82 3.17 -4.65
C LEU A 434 25.80 3.65 -3.57
N GLN A 435 26.00 4.95 -3.47
CA GLN A 435 26.79 5.58 -2.42
C GLN A 435 25.86 6.04 -1.30
N ILE A 436 26.16 5.66 -0.08
CA ILE A 436 25.48 6.10 1.13
C ILE A 436 26.49 6.88 1.97
N LYS A 437 26.17 8.12 2.32
CA LYS A 437 27.00 8.97 3.17
C LYS A 437 26.13 9.81 4.09
N ARG A 438 26.63 10.11 5.29
CA ARG A 438 25.95 11.00 6.22
C ARG A 438 25.77 12.39 5.59
N LEU A 439 24.60 12.98 5.79
CA LEU A 439 24.27 14.29 5.24
C LEU A 439 24.71 15.40 6.19
N ASN A 440 25.51 16.34 5.68
CA ASN A 440 25.95 17.53 6.43
C ASN A 440 25.00 18.70 6.16
N ASP A 441 23.75 18.55 6.53
CA ASP A 441 22.74 19.58 6.33
C ASP A 441 22.11 19.97 7.68
N PRO A 442 22.28 21.23 8.11
CA PRO A 442 21.72 21.67 9.40
C PRO A 442 20.20 21.63 9.45
N GLU A 443 19.49 21.71 8.32
CA GLU A 443 18.05 21.57 8.28
C GLU A 443 17.55 20.16 8.67
N LEU A 444 18.44 19.17 8.64
CA LEU A 444 18.15 17.80 9.03
C LEU A 444 18.34 17.54 10.52
N VAL A 445 18.80 18.53 11.26
CA VAL A 445 18.95 18.43 12.72
C VAL A 445 17.66 18.91 13.37
N ASN A 446 16.97 18.02 14.05
CA ASN A 446 15.82 18.40 14.86
C ASN A 446 16.07 18.02 16.33
N GLU A 447 16.42 18.99 17.13
CA GLU A 447 16.68 18.81 18.57
C GLU A 447 15.45 18.30 19.35
N LYS A 448 14.26 18.45 18.78
CA LYS A 448 13.00 18.01 19.38
C LYS A 448 12.57 16.61 18.94
N SER A 449 13.31 15.97 18.07
CA SER A 449 13.01 14.65 17.52
C SER A 449 14.09 13.65 17.96
N ASN A 450 13.70 12.45 18.29
CA ASN A 450 14.64 11.34 18.56
C ASN A 450 15.29 10.79 17.29
N VAL A 451 15.01 11.37 16.12
CA VAL A 451 15.50 10.90 14.83
C VAL A 451 16.56 11.84 14.30
N ASP A 452 17.72 11.30 14.02
CA ASP A 452 18.79 12.00 13.31
C ASP A 452 18.59 11.83 11.80
N TYR A 453 18.00 12.83 11.17
CA TYR A 453 17.74 12.84 9.73
C TYR A 453 19.00 13.05 8.87
N ARG A 454 20.16 13.31 9.48
CA ARG A 454 21.44 13.32 8.78
C ARG A 454 21.93 11.92 8.43
N ASN A 455 21.36 10.90 9.08
CA ASN A 455 21.61 9.53 8.69
C ASN A 455 21.11 9.30 7.27
N ALA A 456 21.96 8.73 6.45
CA ALA A 456 21.65 8.38 5.08
C ALA A 456 21.37 6.89 4.97
N GLY A 457 20.66 6.49 3.94
CA GLY A 457 20.38 5.08 3.74
C GLY A 457 19.61 4.80 2.46
N ALA A 458 19.40 3.53 2.22
CA ALA A 458 18.60 3.04 1.11
C ALA A 458 17.80 1.81 1.56
N ALA A 459 16.58 1.69 1.08
CA ALA A 459 15.73 0.52 1.29
C ALA A 459 15.39 -0.15 -0.04
N TRP A 460 15.42 -1.47 -0.05
CA TRP A 460 15.12 -2.29 -1.21
C TRP A 460 14.07 -3.36 -0.87
N ASN A 461 13.01 -3.41 -1.67
CA ASN A 461 11.98 -4.42 -1.50
C ASN A 461 12.32 -5.68 -2.31
N PHE A 462 12.08 -6.85 -1.73
CA PHE A 462 12.21 -8.15 -2.37
C PHE A 462 11.10 -9.10 -1.92
N PRO A 463 10.88 -10.24 -2.61
CA PRO A 463 9.81 -11.18 -2.28
C PRO A 463 9.90 -11.70 -0.85
N ASN A 464 8.76 -11.77 -0.16
CA ASN A 464 8.67 -12.33 1.17
C ASN A 464 8.96 -13.83 1.18
N GLY A 465 9.60 -14.32 2.25
CA GLY A 465 9.84 -15.73 2.48
C GLY A 465 10.27 -16.02 3.91
N THR A 466 9.84 -17.16 4.45
CA THR A 466 10.30 -17.69 5.75
C THR A 466 11.73 -18.24 5.68
N THR A 467 12.21 -18.45 4.47
CA THR A 467 13.58 -18.82 4.14
C THR A 467 14.04 -17.96 2.97
N GLY A 468 15.26 -17.46 3.01
CA GLY A 468 15.79 -16.66 1.93
C GLY A 468 17.28 -16.40 2.03
N LEU A 469 17.85 -15.96 0.92
CA LEU A 469 19.24 -15.58 0.81
C LEU A 469 19.32 -14.22 0.10
N VAL A 470 19.90 -13.23 0.77
CA VAL A 470 20.27 -11.94 0.18
C VAL A 470 21.78 -11.89 0.06
N LYS A 471 22.26 -11.52 -1.12
CA LYS A 471 23.68 -11.23 -1.36
C LYS A 471 23.84 -9.81 -1.88
N PHE A 472 24.79 -9.11 -1.33
CA PHE A 472 25.17 -7.79 -1.83
C PHE A 472 26.66 -7.53 -1.61
N ARG A 473 27.21 -6.62 -2.41
CA ARG A 473 28.60 -6.19 -2.25
C ARG A 473 28.62 -4.78 -1.66
N PHE A 474 29.58 -4.53 -0.80
CA PHE A 474 29.85 -3.22 -0.25
C PHE A 474 31.35 -2.91 -0.34
N ARG A 475 31.66 -1.63 -0.37
CA ARG A 475 33.00 -1.10 -0.27
C ARG A 475 32.97 0.08 0.70
N ALA A 476 33.72 -0.01 1.77
CA ALA A 476 33.90 1.11 2.67
C ALA A 476 34.93 2.08 2.06
N ALA A 477 34.65 3.38 2.11
CA ALA A 477 35.62 4.39 1.65
C ALA A 477 36.85 4.39 2.55
N ASP A 478 37.99 4.69 1.95
CA ASP A 478 39.22 4.94 2.72
C ASP A 478 39.12 6.31 3.38
N GLY A 479 39.64 6.44 4.59
CA GLY A 479 39.86 7.74 5.23
C GLY A 479 38.72 8.36 6.00
N ASP A 480 37.60 7.63 6.24
CA ASP A 480 36.58 8.13 7.16
C ASP A 480 37.13 8.21 8.59
N GLN A 481 37.15 9.43 9.16
CA GLN A 481 37.75 9.73 10.45
C GLN A 481 36.73 9.82 11.60
N ALA A 482 35.44 9.76 11.31
CA ALA A 482 34.42 9.87 12.34
C ALA A 482 34.37 8.62 13.25
N ASP A 483 34.32 8.83 14.56
CA ASP A 483 34.32 7.73 15.56
C ASP A 483 33.08 6.81 15.44
N ASP A 484 31.97 7.34 14.96
CA ASP A 484 30.71 6.63 14.78
C ASP A 484 30.48 6.15 13.33
N SER A 485 31.51 6.22 12.49
CA SER A 485 31.40 5.82 11.10
C SER A 485 31.04 4.35 10.95
N GLY A 486 30.09 4.08 10.05
CA GLY A 486 29.62 2.75 9.78
C GLY A 486 28.28 2.72 9.06
N LEU A 487 27.82 1.52 8.80
CA LEU A 487 26.54 1.25 8.15
C LEU A 487 25.77 0.24 8.98
N GLN A 488 24.48 0.50 9.20
CA GLN A 488 23.54 -0.48 9.77
C GLN A 488 22.85 -1.21 8.63
N VAL A 489 22.94 -2.54 8.61
CA VAL A 489 22.18 -3.40 7.69
C VAL A 489 21.03 -4.02 8.44
N SER A 490 19.81 -3.89 7.91
CA SER A 490 18.61 -4.39 8.56
C SER A 490 17.73 -5.17 7.59
N LEU A 491 17.20 -6.30 8.03
CA LEU A 491 16.15 -7.05 7.38
C LEU A 491 14.83 -6.72 8.07
N THR A 492 13.85 -6.23 7.31
CA THR A 492 12.57 -5.76 7.86
C THR A 492 11.39 -6.43 7.15
N ASP A 493 10.25 -6.49 7.83
CA ASP A 493 9.00 -7.02 7.27
C ASP A 493 8.11 -5.93 6.63
N ARG A 494 8.56 -4.69 6.67
CA ARG A 494 7.89 -3.51 6.09
C ARG A 494 8.91 -2.46 5.66
N LEU A 495 8.48 -1.53 4.83
CA LEU A 495 9.33 -0.44 4.38
C LEU A 495 9.52 0.57 5.52
N PHE A 496 10.75 0.72 5.97
CA PHE A 496 11.19 1.78 6.86
C PHE A 496 11.74 2.96 6.08
N ASN A 497 11.73 4.12 6.71
CA ASN A 497 12.54 5.23 6.26
C ASN A 497 14.02 4.87 6.52
N ALA A 498 14.83 4.95 5.47
CA ALA A 498 16.22 4.51 5.54
C ALA A 498 17.09 5.32 6.53
N CYS A 499 16.68 6.53 6.91
CA CYS A 499 17.36 7.35 7.91
C CYS A 499 16.82 7.18 9.34
N ASP A 500 15.79 6.36 9.54
CA ASP A 500 15.16 6.18 10.84
C ASP A 500 16.02 5.32 11.77
N SER A 501 16.53 5.93 12.83
CA SER A 501 17.38 5.26 13.82
C SER A 501 16.62 4.19 14.61
N THR A 502 15.28 4.24 14.64
CA THR A 502 14.45 3.23 15.33
C THR A 502 14.27 1.95 14.51
N THR A 503 14.69 1.93 13.24
CA THR A 503 14.60 0.74 12.37
C THR A 503 15.19 -0.51 13.04
N LYS A 504 16.28 -0.37 13.78
CA LYS A 504 16.92 -1.47 14.51
C LYS A 504 16.01 -2.14 15.54
N ASP A 505 15.07 -1.38 16.12
CA ASP A 505 14.20 -1.85 17.20
C ASP A 505 13.02 -2.69 16.66
N TYR A 506 12.72 -2.52 15.37
CA TYR A 506 11.64 -3.22 14.66
C TYR A 506 12.14 -4.19 13.60
N ALA A 507 13.44 -4.19 13.31
CA ALA A 507 14.01 -5.10 12.33
C ALA A 507 13.92 -6.55 12.81
N LEU A 508 13.64 -7.46 11.87
CA LEU A 508 13.68 -8.90 12.12
C LEU A 508 15.09 -9.35 12.44
N PHE A 509 16.06 -8.73 11.78
CA PHE A 509 17.47 -8.96 11.99
C PHE A 509 18.25 -7.70 11.63
N THR A 510 19.32 -7.41 12.37
CA THR A 510 20.18 -6.26 12.13
C THR A 510 21.62 -6.52 12.54
N PHE A 511 22.57 -5.94 11.81
CA PHE A 511 23.99 -5.98 12.16
C PHE A 511 24.71 -4.72 11.66
N PRO A 512 25.69 -4.22 12.40
CA PRO A 512 26.48 -3.07 11.96
C PRO A 512 27.78 -3.50 11.25
N ILE A 513 28.11 -2.74 10.23
CA ILE A 513 29.45 -2.64 9.63
C ILE A 513 30.11 -1.44 10.28
N ARG A 514 31.24 -1.64 10.98
CA ARG A 514 31.97 -0.60 11.69
C ARG A 514 33.30 -0.29 10.99
N LEU A 515 33.68 0.98 10.94
CA LEU A 515 34.95 1.41 10.39
C LEU A 515 35.99 1.70 11.49
N ARG A 516 35.54 1.92 12.74
CA ARG A 516 36.40 2.25 13.88
C ARG A 516 36.20 1.28 15.04
N PRO A 517 37.19 1.04 15.92
CA PRO A 517 38.61 1.47 15.78
C PRO A 517 39.38 0.76 14.67
N ALA A 518 38.84 -0.38 14.18
CA ALA A 518 39.34 -1.12 13.03
C ALA A 518 38.14 -1.62 12.22
N PRO A 519 38.21 -1.68 10.88
CA PRO A 519 37.11 -2.10 10.04
C PRO A 519 36.66 -3.54 10.32
N HIS A 520 35.41 -3.71 10.69
CA HIS A 520 34.85 -5.04 10.97
C HIS A 520 33.33 -5.07 10.82
N LEU A 521 32.85 -6.26 10.51
CA LEU A 521 31.44 -6.64 10.64
C LEU A 521 31.21 -7.13 12.07
N LEU A 522 30.18 -6.62 12.76
CA LEU A 522 29.87 -7.04 14.12
C LEU A 522 28.63 -7.95 14.11
N LEU A 523 28.81 -9.22 14.46
CA LEU A 523 27.76 -10.25 14.53
C LEU A 523 27.61 -10.72 15.97
N GLY A 524 26.68 -10.13 16.71
CA GLY A 524 26.63 -10.28 18.15
C GLY A 524 27.93 -9.74 18.79
N MET A 525 28.69 -10.61 19.44
CA MET A 525 30.01 -10.26 20.02
C MET A 525 31.19 -10.56 19.07
N LYS A 526 30.96 -11.26 17.95
CA LYS A 526 32.02 -11.63 17.00
C LYS A 526 32.33 -10.47 16.07
N LYS A 527 33.61 -10.10 15.99
CA LYS A 527 34.14 -9.14 15.03
C LYS A 527 34.76 -9.89 13.85
N VAL A 528 34.28 -9.62 12.64
CA VAL A 528 34.85 -10.18 11.40
C VAL A 528 35.54 -9.03 10.66
N PRO A 529 36.89 -8.99 10.62
CA PRO A 529 37.61 -7.89 10.00
C PRO A 529 37.46 -7.90 8.49
N PHE A 530 37.57 -6.71 7.88
CA PHE A 530 37.65 -6.52 6.43
C PHE A 530 38.60 -5.38 6.06
N THR A 531 38.98 -5.29 4.79
CA THR A 531 39.90 -4.28 4.28
C THR A 531 39.12 -3.11 3.67
N PRO A 532 39.23 -1.88 4.18
CA PRO A 532 38.66 -0.70 3.51
C PRO A 532 39.21 -0.53 2.09
N GLY A 533 38.45 0.13 1.23
CA GLY A 533 38.83 0.31 -0.16
C GLY A 533 38.67 -0.90 -1.06
N ALA A 534 38.47 -2.10 -0.52
CA ALA A 534 38.18 -3.30 -1.26
C ALA A 534 36.65 -3.58 -1.32
N TRP A 535 36.21 -4.27 -2.38
CA TRP A 535 34.87 -4.80 -2.47
C TRP A 535 34.73 -6.10 -1.70
N HIS A 536 33.76 -6.18 -0.82
CA HIS A 536 33.42 -7.35 0.00
C HIS A 536 32.01 -7.83 -0.32
N GLU A 537 31.77 -9.15 -0.29
CA GLU A 537 30.44 -9.74 -0.45
C GLU A 537 29.89 -10.15 0.93
N ILE A 538 28.69 -9.68 1.23
CA ILE A 538 27.88 -10.18 2.33
C ILE A 538 26.83 -11.13 1.78
N SER A 539 26.70 -12.28 2.42
CA SER A 539 25.57 -13.21 2.26
C SER A 539 24.81 -13.27 3.57
N LEU A 540 23.51 -12.97 3.51
CA LEU A 540 22.57 -13.10 4.63
C LEU A 540 21.57 -14.21 4.30
N LEU A 541 21.68 -15.33 4.97
CA LEU A 541 20.76 -16.48 4.87
C LEU A 541 19.86 -16.49 6.10
N TRP A 542 18.57 -16.66 5.91
CA TRP A 542 17.63 -16.91 7.03
C TRP A 542 16.79 -18.15 6.78
N GLN A 543 16.58 -18.93 7.84
CA GLN A 543 15.76 -20.14 7.84
C GLN A 543 15.38 -20.52 9.27
N GLY A 544 14.13 -20.93 9.49
CA GLY A 544 13.69 -21.45 10.79
C GLY A 544 13.85 -20.46 11.95
N GLY A 545 13.73 -19.15 11.71
CA GLY A 545 13.91 -18.12 12.73
C GLY A 545 15.36 -17.79 13.08
N GLN A 546 16.30 -18.37 12.35
CA GLN A 546 17.75 -18.09 12.49
C GLN A 546 18.24 -17.29 11.28
N ALA A 547 19.27 -16.47 11.48
CA ALA A 547 19.98 -15.77 10.43
C ALA A 547 21.48 -16.05 10.50
N VAL A 548 22.09 -16.32 9.35
CA VAL A 548 23.52 -16.54 9.20
C VAL A 548 24.06 -15.49 8.25
N VAL A 549 25.09 -14.78 8.68
CA VAL A 549 25.80 -13.79 7.87
C VAL A 549 27.19 -14.29 7.58
N SER A 550 27.61 -14.23 6.34
CA SER A 550 28.99 -14.48 5.94
C SER A 550 29.56 -13.31 5.19
N LEU A 551 30.85 -13.09 5.36
CA LEU A 551 31.65 -12.10 4.68
C LEU A 551 32.69 -12.82 3.82
N ASP A 552 32.67 -12.58 2.50
CA ASP A 552 33.59 -13.22 1.52
C ASP A 552 33.60 -14.75 1.62
N GLY A 553 32.42 -15.33 1.91
CA GLY A 553 32.24 -16.78 2.02
C GLY A 553 32.72 -17.39 3.35
N LYS A 554 33.11 -16.58 4.33
CA LYS A 554 33.56 -17.02 5.67
C LYS A 554 32.52 -16.77 6.75
#